data_4acc3dee25e9c22f9b6cf91abc60d6b7
#
_entry.id   4acc3dee25e9c22f9b6cf91abc60d6b7
#
_cell.length_a   1.000
_cell.length_b   1.000
_cell.length_c   1.000
_cell.angle_alpha   90.00
_cell.angle_beta   90.00
_cell.angle_gamma   90.00
#
_symmetry.space_group_name_H-M   'P 1'
#
loop_
_entity.id
_entity.type
_entity.pdbx_description
1 polymer ?
#
loop_
_entity_poly.entity_id
_entity_poly.type
_entity_poly.pdbx_seq_one_letter_code
_entity_poly.pdbx_strand_id
1 'polypeptide(L)'
;IKFTNMALGGVFMSDTDGNIGTSSTTSTEKVTGLLFDISKQAKFFEEGAGLAVKDKLQGNVIEINSMDDLKELGITAYSGDTEKDLLFGIPYYHINHFFGIQGSTGRLFIMFADCGVDWNAIEQMQRAAHGMINQLGVWTEQSLWKQTDPEAETYSIDLVTDLQSKAASLADENAPLSILLCANSAVIATDEESVKK
;
A
#
# COMPACT_ATOMS: atom_id res chain seq x y z
N ILE A 1 25.49 34.45 15.40
CA ILE A 1 24.29 33.96 16.11
C ILE A 1 24.29 32.46 15.96
N LYS A 2 24.58 31.74 17.06
CA LYS A 2 24.51 30.27 17.04
C LYS A 2 23.06 29.88 17.21
N PHE A 3 22.48 29.27 16.19
CA PHE A 3 21.19 28.58 16.30
C PHE A 3 21.44 27.19 16.86
N THR A 4 20.79 26.89 17.94
CA THR A 4 20.80 25.56 18.55
C THR A 4 19.96 24.63 17.68
N ASN A 5 20.45 23.42 17.47
CA ASN A 5 19.72 22.36 16.77
C ASN A 5 18.33 22.19 17.37
N MET A 6 17.30 22.44 16.58
CA MET A 6 15.93 22.09 16.94
C MET A 6 15.59 20.77 16.26
N ALA A 7 15.40 19.74 17.07
CA ALA A 7 14.82 18.48 16.59
C ALA A 7 13.30 18.64 16.54
N LEU A 8 12.74 18.71 15.37
CA LEU A 8 11.31 18.60 15.10
C LEU A 8 11.09 17.27 14.40
N GLY A 9 10.59 16.29 15.15
CA GLY A 9 10.07 15.06 14.57
C GLY A 9 10.98 14.33 13.56
N GLY A 10 12.27 14.16 13.87
CA GLY A 10 13.23 13.48 12.99
C GLY A 10 13.81 14.33 11.85
N VAL A 11 13.42 15.59 11.74
CA VAL A 11 14.05 16.53 10.80
C VAL A 11 15.16 17.29 11.56
N PHE A 12 16.40 17.03 11.20
CA PHE A 12 17.53 17.80 11.69
C PHE A 12 17.82 18.93 10.72
N MET A 13 17.58 20.17 11.13
CA MET A 13 18.07 21.33 10.41
C MET A 13 19.34 21.81 11.09
N SER A 14 20.45 21.69 10.40
CA SER A 14 21.73 22.26 10.78
C SER A 14 22.02 23.42 9.84
N ASP A 15 21.98 24.63 10.34
CA ASP A 15 22.48 25.81 9.63
C ASP A 15 23.88 26.13 10.17
N THR A 16 24.87 25.83 9.38
CA THR A 16 26.23 26.27 9.57
C THR A 16 26.56 27.29 8.49
N ASP A 17 26.70 28.55 8.89
CA ASP A 17 27.26 29.63 8.07
C ASP A 17 26.40 30.18 6.94
N GLY A 18 25.08 30.19 7.08
CA GLY A 18 24.20 30.79 6.03
C GLY A 18 24.32 30.10 4.66
N ASN A 19 25.11 29.08 4.55
CA ASN A 19 25.05 28.14 3.48
C ASN A 19 23.94 27.17 3.85
N ILE A 20 22.76 27.33 3.28
CA ILE A 20 21.79 26.24 3.21
C ILE A 20 22.58 25.17 2.47
N GLY A 21 23.26 24.32 3.24
CA GLY A 21 23.85 23.12 2.69
C GLY A 21 22.70 22.52 1.91
N THR A 22 22.84 22.44 0.61
CA THR A 22 22.08 21.47 -0.12
C THR A 22 22.25 20.26 0.76
N SER A 23 21.22 19.95 1.60
CA SER A 23 21.17 18.63 2.17
C SER A 23 21.46 17.78 0.96
N SER A 24 22.61 17.14 0.93
CA SER A 24 22.75 16.04 0.03
C SER A 24 21.61 15.13 0.50
N THR A 25 20.46 15.33 -0.04
CA THR A 25 19.43 14.32 -0.16
C THR A 25 20.11 13.30 -1.03
N THR A 26 21.14 12.70 -0.48
CA THR A 26 21.63 11.41 -0.87
C THR A 26 20.40 10.58 -0.90
N SER A 27 19.88 10.44 -2.12
CA SER A 27 18.74 9.61 -2.44
C SER A 27 17.73 9.60 -1.30
N THR A 28 16.71 10.38 -1.39
CA THR A 28 15.44 9.97 -0.80
C THR A 28 15.21 8.59 -1.38
N GLU A 29 15.68 7.56 -0.69
CA GLU A 29 15.33 6.20 -1.04
C GLU A 29 13.83 6.21 -1.13
N LYS A 30 13.31 6.06 -2.34
CA LYS A 30 11.88 6.04 -2.56
C LYS A 30 11.38 4.72 -2.02
N VAL A 31 10.98 4.75 -0.76
CA VAL A 31 10.40 3.58 -0.11
C VAL A 31 8.93 3.55 -0.44
N THR A 32 8.53 2.49 -1.11
CA THR A 32 7.15 2.27 -1.54
C THR A 32 6.55 1.11 -0.77
N GLY A 33 5.26 1.21 -0.43
CA GLY A 33 4.47 0.11 0.09
C GLY A 33 3.44 -0.35 -0.94
N LEU A 34 3.12 -1.64 -0.96
CA LEU A 34 1.97 -2.21 -1.65
C LEU A 34 1.13 -3.03 -0.67
N LEU A 35 -0.08 -2.58 -0.42
CA LEU A 35 -1.06 -3.27 0.41
C LEU A 35 -2.09 -3.96 -0.49
N PHE A 36 -2.19 -5.27 -0.36
CA PHE A 36 -3.19 -6.08 -1.04
C PHE A 36 -4.29 -6.45 -0.05
N ASP A 37 -5.46 -5.83 -0.20
CA ASP A 37 -6.64 -6.15 0.59
C ASP A 37 -7.27 -7.44 0.08
N ILE A 38 -7.33 -8.44 0.95
CA ILE A 38 -7.90 -9.76 0.66
C ILE A 38 -9.29 -9.97 1.29
N SER A 39 -9.92 -8.92 1.79
CA SER A 39 -11.22 -8.99 2.49
C SER A 39 -12.36 -9.54 1.63
N LYS A 40 -12.29 -9.35 0.30
CA LYS A 40 -13.26 -9.91 -0.66
C LYS A 40 -12.84 -11.26 -1.21
N GLN A 41 -11.65 -11.72 -0.87
CA GLN A 41 -11.11 -13.01 -1.27
C GLN A 41 -11.09 -13.97 -0.08
N ALA A 42 -12.28 -14.28 0.46
CA ALA A 42 -12.47 -15.00 1.73
C ALA A 42 -11.65 -16.30 1.85
N LYS A 43 -11.29 -16.90 0.71
CA LYS A 43 -10.53 -18.15 0.67
C LYS A 43 -9.07 -17.97 0.26
N PHE A 44 -8.58 -16.73 0.18
CA PHE A 44 -7.22 -16.46 -0.32
C PHE A 44 -6.15 -17.30 0.39
N PHE A 45 -6.27 -17.46 1.72
CA PHE A 45 -5.35 -18.22 2.53
C PHE A 45 -5.97 -19.46 3.20
N GLU A 46 -7.16 -19.88 2.79
CA GLU A 46 -7.84 -21.03 3.41
C GLU A 46 -7.55 -22.33 2.69
N GLU A 47 -7.29 -22.30 1.40
CA GLU A 47 -7.07 -23.49 0.58
C GLU A 47 -6.01 -23.28 -0.49
N GLY A 48 -5.51 -24.37 -1.05
CA GLY A 48 -4.65 -24.41 -2.22
C GLY A 48 -3.32 -23.67 -2.08
N ALA A 49 -2.95 -22.94 -3.13
CA ALA A 49 -1.67 -22.23 -3.22
C ALA A 49 -1.54 -21.11 -2.17
N GLY A 50 -2.64 -20.46 -1.82
CA GLY A 50 -2.65 -19.43 -0.78
C GLY A 50 -2.35 -20.03 0.59
N LEU A 51 -2.97 -21.17 0.92
CA LEU A 51 -2.73 -21.86 2.20
C LEU A 51 -1.26 -22.26 2.37
N ALA A 52 -0.60 -22.68 1.30
CA ALA A 52 0.80 -23.09 1.33
C ALA A 52 1.78 -21.96 1.73
N VAL A 53 1.38 -20.70 1.56
CA VAL A 53 2.21 -19.53 1.86
C VAL A 53 1.62 -18.63 2.94
N LYS A 54 0.52 -19.06 3.56
CA LYS A 54 -0.24 -18.28 4.57
C LYS A 54 0.66 -17.70 5.66
N ASP A 55 1.43 -18.55 6.31
CA ASP A 55 2.27 -18.16 7.45
C ASP A 55 3.35 -17.14 7.08
N LYS A 56 3.72 -17.08 5.79
CA LYS A 56 4.70 -16.11 5.30
C LYS A 56 4.06 -14.78 4.92
N LEU A 57 2.86 -14.80 4.36
CA LEU A 57 2.28 -13.63 3.69
C LEU A 57 1.19 -12.94 4.51
N GLN A 58 0.26 -13.70 5.11
CA GLN A 58 -0.91 -13.11 5.75
C GLN A 58 -0.54 -12.26 6.96
N GLY A 59 -0.89 -10.97 6.93
CA GLY A 59 -0.68 -10.05 8.03
C GLY A 59 0.79 -9.69 8.29
N ASN A 60 1.72 -10.21 7.49
CA ASN A 60 3.14 -9.89 7.61
C ASN A 60 3.53 -8.75 6.68
N VAL A 61 4.34 -7.83 7.19
CA VAL A 61 4.99 -6.79 6.39
C VAL A 61 6.34 -7.33 5.92
N ILE A 62 6.54 -7.41 4.62
CA ILE A 62 7.71 -8.04 4.01
C ILE A 62 8.43 -7.02 3.14
N GLU A 63 9.71 -6.86 3.36
CA GLU A 63 10.57 -6.08 2.47
C GLU A 63 11.02 -6.94 1.30
N ILE A 64 10.82 -6.45 0.08
CA ILE A 64 11.21 -7.08 -1.17
C ILE A 64 12.29 -6.24 -1.82
N ASN A 65 13.44 -6.83 -2.06
CA ASN A 65 14.58 -6.16 -2.67
C ASN A 65 14.81 -6.61 -4.12
N SER A 66 14.19 -7.72 -4.50
CA SER A 66 14.37 -8.30 -5.84
C SER A 66 13.19 -9.18 -6.25
N MET A 67 13.11 -9.50 -7.54
CA MET A 67 12.13 -10.46 -8.04
C MET A 67 12.44 -11.92 -7.61
N ASP A 68 13.63 -12.18 -7.13
CA ASP A 68 13.98 -13.52 -6.58
C ASP A 68 13.39 -13.70 -5.19
N ASP A 69 13.37 -12.65 -4.35
CA ASP A 69 12.68 -12.65 -3.05
C ASP A 69 11.20 -13.02 -3.22
N LEU A 70 10.57 -12.49 -4.28
CA LEU A 70 9.18 -12.78 -4.60
C LEU A 70 8.92 -14.25 -4.91
N LYS A 71 9.84 -14.90 -5.62
CA LYS A 71 9.76 -16.34 -5.91
C LYS A 71 9.87 -17.18 -4.64
N GLU A 72 10.75 -16.79 -3.71
CA GLU A 72 10.93 -17.48 -2.41
C GLU A 72 9.68 -17.39 -1.54
N LEU A 73 8.88 -16.34 -1.72
CA LEU A 73 7.57 -16.20 -1.08
C LEU A 73 6.47 -17.02 -1.76
N GLY A 74 6.74 -17.62 -2.90
CA GLY A 74 5.78 -18.39 -3.68
C GLY A 74 4.88 -17.56 -4.58
N ILE A 75 5.17 -16.28 -4.75
CA ILE A 75 4.45 -15.37 -5.65
C ILE A 75 5.13 -15.43 -7.02
N THR A 76 4.44 -16.01 -7.99
CA THR A 76 5.01 -16.28 -9.33
C THR A 76 4.25 -15.54 -10.42
N ALA A 77 4.91 -15.42 -11.57
CA ALA A 77 4.29 -14.89 -12.78
C ALA A 77 3.07 -15.74 -13.20
N TYR A 78 2.25 -15.15 -14.06
CA TYR A 78 1.15 -15.84 -14.72
C TYR A 78 1.67 -17.11 -15.39
N SER A 79 1.17 -18.26 -14.94
CA SER A 79 1.72 -19.57 -15.30
C SER A 79 0.75 -20.45 -16.10
N GLY A 80 -0.52 -20.02 -16.22
CA GLY A 80 -1.61 -20.84 -16.71
C GLY A 80 -2.21 -21.77 -15.64
N ASP A 81 -1.69 -21.76 -14.43
CA ASP A 81 -2.31 -22.36 -13.25
C ASP A 81 -3.38 -21.40 -12.71
N THR A 82 -4.64 -21.70 -13.02
CA THR A 82 -5.75 -20.78 -12.74
C THR A 82 -5.83 -20.38 -11.28
N GLU A 83 -5.52 -21.27 -10.35
CA GLU A 83 -5.58 -20.97 -8.92
C GLU A 83 -4.50 -19.97 -8.51
N LYS A 84 -3.25 -20.23 -8.85
CA LYS A 84 -2.13 -19.32 -8.54
C LYS A 84 -2.26 -17.99 -9.25
N ASP A 85 -2.72 -18.01 -10.50
CA ASP A 85 -2.86 -16.82 -11.31
C ASP A 85 -3.95 -15.90 -10.75
N LEU A 86 -5.04 -16.45 -10.22
CA LEU A 86 -6.08 -15.67 -9.53
C LEU A 86 -5.59 -15.05 -8.22
N LEU A 87 -4.75 -15.77 -7.47
CA LEU A 87 -4.26 -15.30 -6.17
C LEU A 87 -3.10 -14.31 -6.32
N PHE A 88 -2.14 -14.62 -7.17
CA PHE A 88 -0.85 -13.92 -7.21
C PHE A 88 -0.60 -13.12 -8.49
N GLY A 89 -1.44 -13.25 -9.50
CA GLY A 89 -1.24 -12.56 -10.77
C GLY A 89 -1.20 -11.03 -10.63
N ILE A 90 -2.13 -10.47 -9.85
CA ILE A 90 -2.19 -9.02 -9.60
C ILE A 90 -1.01 -8.56 -8.73
N PRO A 91 -0.74 -9.17 -7.56
CA PRO A 91 0.45 -8.84 -6.78
C PRO A 91 1.74 -8.93 -7.57
N TYR A 92 1.94 -10.02 -8.31
CA TYR A 92 3.12 -10.19 -9.16
C TYR A 92 3.25 -9.07 -10.19
N TYR A 93 2.16 -8.73 -10.88
CA TYR A 93 2.16 -7.68 -11.89
C TYR A 93 2.62 -6.34 -11.31
N HIS A 94 2.05 -5.92 -10.19
CA HIS A 94 2.40 -4.64 -9.57
C HIS A 94 3.85 -4.61 -9.07
N ILE A 95 4.31 -5.69 -8.45
CA ILE A 95 5.68 -5.78 -7.93
C ILE A 95 6.69 -5.83 -9.08
N ASN A 96 6.42 -6.62 -10.11
CA ASN A 96 7.26 -6.68 -11.30
C ASN A 96 7.35 -5.32 -12.01
N HIS A 97 6.23 -4.61 -12.10
CA HIS A 97 6.19 -3.28 -12.69
C HIS A 97 6.99 -2.27 -11.86
N PHE A 98 6.91 -2.34 -10.52
CA PHE A 98 7.72 -1.51 -9.64
C PHE A 98 9.21 -1.69 -9.91
N PHE A 99 9.71 -2.91 -9.92
CA PHE A 99 11.13 -3.19 -10.20
C PHE A 99 11.51 -2.88 -11.65
N GLY A 100 10.60 -3.00 -12.60
CA GLY A 100 10.81 -2.60 -13.99
C GLY A 100 11.04 -1.10 -14.17
N ILE A 101 10.40 -0.27 -13.33
CA ILE A 101 10.56 1.20 -13.38
C ILE A 101 11.71 1.66 -12.49
N GLN A 102 11.79 1.18 -11.26
CA GLN A 102 12.76 1.65 -10.26
C GLN A 102 14.14 0.98 -10.41
N GLY A 103 14.21 -0.12 -11.16
CA GLY A 103 15.41 -0.94 -11.19
C GLY A 103 15.66 -1.62 -9.84
N SER A 104 16.91 -1.93 -9.53
CA SER A 104 17.32 -2.61 -8.29
C SER A 104 17.52 -1.66 -7.09
N THR A 105 17.20 -0.38 -7.23
CA THR A 105 17.49 0.64 -6.19
C THR A 105 16.28 0.99 -5.33
N GLY A 106 15.08 0.54 -5.70
CA GLY A 106 13.86 0.81 -4.94
C GLY A 106 13.69 -0.19 -3.80
N ARG A 107 13.30 0.31 -2.62
CA ARG A 107 12.85 -0.52 -1.50
C ARG A 107 11.34 -0.65 -1.54
N LEU A 108 10.85 -1.86 -1.49
CA LEU A 108 9.44 -2.18 -1.57
C LEU A 108 9.00 -2.99 -0.34
N PHE A 109 7.98 -2.49 0.35
CA PHE A 109 7.29 -3.26 1.38
C PHE A 109 5.97 -3.77 0.83
N ILE A 110 5.66 -5.03 1.08
CA ILE A 110 4.38 -5.62 0.70
C ILE A 110 3.64 -6.17 1.92
N MET A 111 2.32 -6.19 1.87
CA MET A 111 1.48 -6.82 2.88
C MET A 111 0.18 -7.32 2.25
N PHE A 112 -0.25 -8.49 2.68
CA PHE A 112 -1.58 -9.04 2.41
C PHE A 112 -2.39 -8.98 3.70
N ALA A 113 -3.47 -8.24 3.72
CA ALA A 113 -4.30 -8.08 4.91
C ALA A 113 -5.79 -8.08 4.59
N ASP A 114 -6.59 -8.56 5.53
CA ASP A 114 -8.04 -8.34 5.50
C ASP A 114 -8.35 -6.95 6.04
N CYS A 115 -8.73 -6.05 5.14
CA CYS A 115 -9.10 -4.67 5.46
C CYS A 115 -10.62 -4.45 5.46
N GLY A 116 -11.41 -5.53 5.54
CA GLY A 116 -12.87 -5.45 5.48
C GLY A 116 -13.52 -4.74 6.67
N VAL A 117 -12.83 -4.69 7.81
CA VAL A 117 -13.32 -4.03 9.04
C VAL A 117 -12.64 -2.68 9.24
N ASP A 118 -11.33 -2.62 9.03
CA ASP A 118 -10.53 -1.41 9.21
C ASP A 118 -9.28 -1.43 8.34
N TRP A 119 -8.59 -0.29 8.28
CA TRP A 119 -7.36 -0.10 7.50
C TRP A 119 -6.10 -0.02 8.38
N ASN A 120 -6.09 -0.68 9.54
CA ASN A 120 -4.96 -0.68 10.47
C ASN A 120 -3.69 -1.32 9.88
N ALA A 121 -3.82 -2.12 8.84
CA ALA A 121 -2.70 -2.65 8.06
C ALA A 121 -1.77 -1.53 7.52
N ILE A 122 -2.30 -0.36 7.20
CA ILE A 122 -1.53 0.81 6.74
C ILE A 122 -0.57 1.28 7.84
N GLU A 123 -1.07 1.40 9.07
CA GLU A 123 -0.25 1.79 10.23
C GLU A 123 0.81 0.72 10.54
N GLN A 124 0.43 -0.56 10.43
CA GLN A 124 1.37 -1.68 10.62
C GLN A 124 2.52 -1.63 9.62
N MET A 125 2.20 -1.39 8.34
CA MET A 125 3.23 -1.24 7.30
C MET A 125 4.16 -0.06 7.60
N GLN A 126 3.60 1.09 7.96
CA GLN A 126 4.40 2.28 8.23
C GLN A 126 5.29 2.09 9.46
N ARG A 127 4.79 1.44 10.51
CA ARG A 127 5.59 1.10 11.71
C ARG A 127 6.71 0.10 11.39
N ALA A 128 6.43 -0.96 10.63
CA ALA A 128 7.44 -1.94 10.22
C ALA A 128 8.53 -1.32 9.34
N ALA A 129 8.17 -0.36 8.51
CA ALA A 129 9.09 0.42 7.68
C ALA A 129 9.71 1.62 8.44
N HIS A 130 9.52 1.73 9.76
CA HIS A 130 10.05 2.84 10.59
C HIS A 130 9.68 4.24 10.08
N GLY A 131 8.46 4.41 9.54
CA GLY A 131 8.00 5.68 9.00
C GLY A 131 8.59 6.05 7.63
N MET A 132 9.27 5.13 6.96
CA MET A 132 9.99 5.43 5.72
C MET A 132 9.15 5.34 4.45
N ILE A 133 7.97 4.70 4.49
CA ILE A 133 7.11 4.59 3.30
C ILE A 133 6.59 5.99 2.94
N ASN A 134 6.92 6.45 1.74
CA ASN A 134 6.46 7.74 1.22
C ASN A 134 5.21 7.60 0.35
N GLN A 135 5.09 6.48 -0.34
CA GLN A 135 3.96 6.15 -1.21
C GLN A 135 3.45 4.76 -0.90
N LEU A 136 2.15 4.63 -0.74
CA LEU A 136 1.47 3.36 -0.51
C LEU A 136 0.46 3.11 -1.63
N GLY A 137 0.69 2.09 -2.43
CA GLY A 137 -0.33 1.56 -3.34
C GLY A 137 -1.26 0.63 -2.57
N VAL A 138 -2.55 0.87 -2.63
CA VAL A 138 -3.58 0.02 -2.05
C VAL A 138 -4.38 -0.61 -3.18
N TRP A 139 -4.37 -1.94 -3.24
CA TRP A 139 -5.24 -2.69 -4.12
C TRP A 139 -6.38 -3.32 -3.31
N THR A 140 -7.61 -3.13 -3.76
CA THR A 140 -8.80 -3.67 -3.10
C THR A 140 -9.92 -3.97 -4.09
N GLU A 141 -10.71 -4.99 -3.81
CA GLU A 141 -11.99 -5.28 -4.48
C GLU A 141 -13.19 -4.69 -3.75
N GLN A 142 -12.97 -3.95 -2.66
CA GLN A 142 -14.05 -3.24 -1.98
C GLN A 142 -14.61 -2.15 -2.90
N SER A 143 -15.92 -1.93 -2.80
CA SER A 143 -16.56 -0.84 -3.52
C SER A 143 -16.09 0.51 -2.98
N LEU A 144 -15.76 1.42 -3.90
CA LEU A 144 -15.47 2.82 -3.54
C LEU A 144 -16.71 3.54 -3.01
N TRP A 145 -17.87 3.06 -3.43
CA TRP A 145 -19.16 3.68 -3.13
C TRP A 145 -19.97 2.74 -2.25
N LYS A 146 -20.53 3.24 -1.17
CA LYS A 146 -21.50 2.56 -0.34
C LYS A 146 -22.83 3.27 -0.46
N GLN A 147 -23.86 2.54 -0.87
CA GLN A 147 -25.21 3.07 -0.87
C GLN A 147 -25.66 3.24 0.59
N THR A 148 -25.95 4.48 0.98
CA THR A 148 -26.37 4.82 2.34
C THR A 148 -27.89 4.80 2.50
N ASP A 149 -28.60 5.09 1.41
CA ASP A 149 -30.05 5.03 1.35
C ASP A 149 -30.51 4.48 -0.01
N PRO A 150 -31.04 3.26 -0.06
CA PRO A 150 -31.53 2.66 -1.30
C PRO A 150 -32.72 3.41 -1.92
N GLU A 151 -33.56 4.10 -1.08
CA GLU A 151 -34.74 4.81 -1.57
C GLU A 151 -34.37 6.21 -2.10
N ALA A 152 -33.35 6.83 -1.51
CA ALA A 152 -32.90 8.17 -1.89
C ALA A 152 -31.77 8.16 -2.93
N GLU A 153 -31.29 7.00 -3.38
CA GLU A 153 -30.12 6.85 -4.28
C GLU A 153 -28.89 7.65 -3.78
N THR A 154 -28.69 7.73 -2.45
CA THR A 154 -27.53 8.41 -1.87
C THR A 154 -26.37 7.47 -1.64
N TYR A 155 -25.18 7.95 -1.94
CA TYR A 155 -23.94 7.18 -1.84
C TYR A 155 -22.92 7.91 -0.96
N SER A 156 -22.14 7.17 -0.21
CA SER A 156 -20.96 7.67 0.50
C SER A 156 -19.68 7.08 -0.07
N ILE A 157 -18.60 7.81 0.05
CA ILE A 157 -17.24 7.36 -0.35
C ILE A 157 -16.42 6.97 0.89
N ASP A 158 -17.02 6.13 1.74
CA ASP A 158 -16.45 5.76 3.04
C ASP A 158 -15.01 5.27 2.90
N LEU A 159 -14.73 4.43 1.91
CA LEU A 159 -13.37 3.91 1.68
C LEU A 159 -12.33 5.02 1.52
N VAL A 160 -12.61 6.04 0.71
CA VAL A 160 -11.68 7.15 0.50
C VAL A 160 -11.51 7.97 1.77
N THR A 161 -12.62 8.19 2.50
CA THR A 161 -12.61 8.91 3.78
C THR A 161 -11.78 8.17 4.83
N ASP A 162 -11.93 6.86 4.92
CA ASP A 162 -11.17 6.03 5.86
C ASP A 162 -9.67 6.06 5.54
N LEU A 163 -9.30 5.91 4.27
CA LEU A 163 -7.90 5.99 3.84
C LEU A 163 -7.29 7.37 4.08
N GLN A 164 -8.06 8.45 3.85
CA GLN A 164 -7.62 9.82 4.14
C GLN A 164 -7.43 10.03 5.65
N SER A 165 -8.32 9.49 6.47
CA SER A 165 -8.21 9.56 7.93
C SER A 165 -6.95 8.85 8.42
N LYS A 166 -6.60 7.68 7.87
CA LYS A 166 -5.37 6.97 8.19
C LYS A 166 -4.12 7.75 7.77
N ALA A 167 -4.12 8.33 6.57
CA ALA A 167 -3.01 9.16 6.12
C ALA A 167 -2.82 10.41 7.00
N ALA A 168 -3.89 11.04 7.43
CA ALA A 168 -3.85 12.19 8.33
C ALA A 168 -3.31 11.80 9.71
N SER A 169 -3.77 10.70 10.30
CA SER A 169 -3.26 10.19 11.58
C SER A 169 -1.76 9.92 11.53
N LEU A 170 -1.28 9.31 10.46
CA LEU A 170 0.15 9.04 10.28
C LEU A 170 0.97 10.33 10.08
N ALA A 171 0.40 11.34 9.42
CA ALA A 171 1.06 12.64 9.29
C ALA A 171 1.22 13.33 10.65
N ASP A 172 0.23 13.22 11.53
CA ASP A 172 0.30 13.72 12.91
C ASP A 172 1.35 12.99 13.74
N GLU A 173 1.63 11.73 13.43
CA GLU A 173 2.70 10.92 14.03
C GLU A 173 4.09 11.14 13.38
N ASN A 174 4.25 12.14 12.52
CA ASN A 174 5.46 12.43 11.74
C ASN A 174 5.89 11.29 10.80
N ALA A 175 4.96 10.49 10.33
CA ALA A 175 5.18 9.41 9.37
C ALA A 175 4.26 9.58 8.13
N PRO A 176 4.28 10.75 7.46
CA PRO A 176 3.35 11.06 6.38
C PRO A 176 3.57 10.13 5.18
N LEU A 177 2.47 9.70 4.57
CA LEU A 177 2.50 8.94 3.33
C LEU A 177 1.39 9.39 2.36
N SER A 178 1.63 9.18 1.07
CA SER A 178 0.63 9.38 0.02
C SER A 178 0.03 8.03 -0.35
N ILE A 179 -1.31 7.94 -0.33
CA ILE A 179 -2.02 6.70 -0.68
C ILE A 179 -2.49 6.79 -2.14
N LEU A 180 -2.14 5.77 -2.92
CA LEU A 180 -2.63 5.55 -4.29
C LEU A 180 -3.60 4.38 -4.27
N LEU A 181 -4.88 4.66 -4.49
CA LEU A 181 -5.91 3.63 -4.49
C LEU A 181 -6.06 3.03 -5.89
N CYS A 182 -5.85 1.74 -6.00
CA CYS A 182 -6.10 0.94 -7.20
C CYS A 182 -7.46 0.25 -7.04
N ALA A 183 -8.48 0.82 -7.66
CA ALA A 183 -9.82 0.22 -7.69
C ALA A 183 -9.93 -0.80 -8.83
N ASN A 184 -10.62 -1.91 -8.57
CA ASN A 184 -10.98 -2.84 -9.62
C ASN A 184 -12.07 -2.21 -10.50
N SER A 185 -11.83 -2.14 -11.81
CA SER A 185 -12.77 -1.57 -12.78
C SER A 185 -14.11 -2.33 -12.83
N ALA A 186 -14.15 -3.60 -12.44
CA ALA A 186 -15.39 -4.38 -12.35
C ALA A 186 -16.35 -3.86 -11.28
N VAL A 187 -15.82 -3.22 -10.22
CA VAL A 187 -16.64 -2.60 -9.16
C VAL A 187 -17.28 -1.29 -9.64
N ILE A 188 -16.63 -0.59 -10.57
CA ILE A 188 -17.17 0.62 -11.20
C ILE A 188 -18.24 0.25 -12.24
N ALA A 189 -18.11 -0.89 -12.90
CA ALA A 189 -19.01 -1.31 -13.97
C ALA A 189 -20.40 -1.76 -13.49
N THR A 190 -20.54 -2.18 -12.23
CA THR A 190 -21.86 -2.53 -11.66
C THR A 190 -22.72 -1.30 -11.37
N ASP A 191 -22.14 -0.12 -11.33
CA ASP A 191 -22.83 1.16 -11.08
C ASP A 191 -22.96 2.04 -12.34
N GLU A 192 -22.73 1.49 -13.55
CA GLU A 192 -22.85 2.27 -14.78
C GLU A 192 -24.26 2.87 -15.00
N GLU A 193 -25.30 2.32 -14.37
CA GLU A 193 -26.65 2.94 -14.45
C GLU A 193 -26.80 4.18 -13.57
N SER A 194 -26.05 4.29 -12.47
CA SER A 194 -26.10 5.43 -11.56
C SER A 194 -25.25 6.62 -12.04
N VAL A 195 -24.26 6.39 -12.87
CA VAL A 195 -23.38 7.45 -13.39
C VAL A 195 -23.95 8.15 -14.63
N LYS A 196 -25.02 7.61 -15.24
CA LYS A 196 -25.66 8.16 -16.45
C LYS A 196 -26.81 9.12 -16.16
N LYS A 197 -27.08 9.47 -14.92
CA LYS A 197 -28.00 10.51 -14.52
C LYS A 197 -27.22 11.66 -13.86
#